data_ccbfd9f0b15878646ef1e05258bbb806
#
_entry.id   ccbfd9f0b15878646ef1e05258bbb806
#
_cell.length_a   1.000
_cell.length_b   1.000
_cell.length_c   1.000
_cell.angle_alpha   90.00
_cell.angle_beta   90.00
_cell.angle_gamma   90.00
#
_symmetry.space_group_name_H-M   'P 1'
#
loop_
_entity.id
_entity.type
_entity.pdbx_description
1 polymer ?
#
loop_
_entity_poly.entity_id
_entity_poly.type
_entity_poly.pdbx_seq_one_letter_code
_entity_poly.pdbx_strand_id
1 'polypeptide(L)'
;MDRNAFAGRIDHTVLGPETTLGDVEGALETAATYGMNACIPPCYVREAAEMAPEVTLVTVCGFPHGQAAPETKEFGAESAWKDGADEVDVVVNIGRLRAGDDEAIADELARVVAAVPVPVKVIVEAPLLSIGELRTACELADDAGAAYVKTATGFSVGGATVEDVGIMAEYLPVKASGGIGSFGAALAMLEAGADRIGASAGDAIVDGFDADALARSPFGSEAE
;
A
#
# COMPACT_ATOMS: atom_id res chain seq x y z
N MET A 1 -0.88 -7.07 20.67
CA MET A 1 -1.88 -6.57 19.70
C MET A 1 -3.04 -7.56 19.63
N ASP A 2 -4.29 -7.09 19.70
CA ASP A 2 -5.48 -7.93 19.54
C ASP A 2 -5.90 -8.07 18.05
N ARG A 3 -6.95 -8.90 17.79
CA ARG A 3 -7.46 -9.17 16.45
C ARG A 3 -7.93 -7.89 15.71
N ASN A 4 -8.53 -6.94 16.42
CA ASN A 4 -9.04 -5.71 15.80
C ASN A 4 -7.88 -4.78 15.42
N ALA A 5 -6.90 -4.63 16.28
CA ALA A 5 -5.69 -3.86 15.99
C ALA A 5 -4.86 -4.50 14.85
N PHE A 6 -4.88 -5.83 14.72
CA PHE A 6 -4.28 -6.52 13.58
C PHE A 6 -5.07 -6.26 12.28
N ALA A 7 -6.40 -6.37 12.32
CA ALA A 7 -7.25 -6.10 11.16
C ALA A 7 -7.09 -4.68 10.63
N GLY A 8 -6.98 -3.68 11.51
CA GLY A 8 -6.73 -2.28 11.12
C GLY A 8 -5.39 -2.03 10.40
N ARG A 9 -4.49 -3.02 10.38
CA ARG A 9 -3.25 -2.99 9.58
C ARG A 9 -3.42 -3.56 8.17
N ILE A 10 -4.62 -4.01 7.80
CA ILE A 10 -4.88 -4.63 6.50
C ILE A 10 -5.65 -3.68 5.61
N ASP A 11 -5.12 -3.44 4.42
CA ASP A 11 -5.83 -2.79 3.31
C ASP A 11 -6.43 -3.90 2.44
N HIS A 12 -7.73 -4.23 2.66
CA HIS A 12 -8.47 -5.18 1.83
C HIS A 12 -8.60 -4.61 0.42
N THR A 13 -8.04 -5.30 -0.58
CA THR A 13 -7.72 -4.71 -1.88
C THR A 13 -8.51 -5.34 -3.01
N VAL A 14 -9.20 -4.50 -3.80
CA VAL A 14 -9.86 -4.87 -5.04
C VAL A 14 -9.46 -3.87 -6.14
N LEU A 15 -8.56 -4.28 -7.05
CA LEU A 15 -7.93 -3.39 -8.06
C LEU A 15 -7.83 -4.04 -9.43
N GLY A 16 -8.48 -5.20 -9.65
CA GLY A 16 -8.50 -5.87 -10.95
C GLY A 16 -9.05 -4.95 -12.06
N PRO A 17 -8.59 -5.08 -13.31
CA PRO A 17 -9.09 -4.26 -14.41
C PRO A 17 -10.58 -4.51 -14.71
N GLU A 18 -11.13 -5.62 -14.24
CA GLU A 18 -12.54 -6.01 -14.35
C GLU A 18 -13.40 -5.53 -13.16
N THR A 19 -12.81 -4.91 -12.13
CA THR A 19 -13.51 -4.47 -10.91
C THR A 19 -14.72 -3.59 -11.25
N THR A 20 -15.87 -4.00 -10.78
CA THR A 20 -17.15 -3.27 -10.88
C THR A 20 -17.48 -2.53 -9.58
N LEU A 21 -18.46 -1.64 -9.61
CA LEU A 21 -18.96 -0.99 -8.39
C LEU A 21 -19.50 -2.02 -7.38
N GLY A 22 -20.14 -3.11 -7.84
CA GLY A 22 -20.60 -4.18 -6.95
C GLY A 22 -19.46 -4.93 -6.25
N ASP A 23 -18.29 -5.07 -6.90
CA ASP A 23 -17.10 -5.64 -6.25
C ASP A 23 -16.54 -4.67 -5.21
N VAL A 24 -16.62 -3.36 -5.45
CA VAL A 24 -16.23 -2.33 -4.48
C VAL A 24 -17.18 -2.35 -3.26
N GLU A 25 -18.51 -2.42 -3.46
CA GLU A 25 -19.49 -2.56 -2.38
C GLU A 25 -19.17 -3.76 -1.51
N GLY A 26 -18.91 -4.94 -2.11
CA GLY A 26 -18.54 -6.15 -1.36
C GLY A 26 -17.22 -6.00 -0.58
N ALA A 27 -16.24 -5.28 -1.14
CA ALA A 27 -14.98 -5.01 -0.45
C ALA A 27 -15.17 -4.05 0.73
N LEU A 28 -16.03 -3.04 0.60
CA LEU A 28 -16.37 -2.12 1.69
C LEU A 28 -17.12 -2.82 2.83
N GLU A 29 -18.12 -3.66 2.50
CA GLU A 29 -18.83 -4.48 3.50
C GLU A 29 -17.88 -5.41 4.26
N THR A 30 -16.94 -6.04 3.55
CA THR A 30 -15.91 -6.88 4.14
C THR A 30 -14.99 -6.06 5.04
N ALA A 31 -14.47 -4.93 4.57
CA ALA A 31 -13.60 -4.05 5.35
C ALA A 31 -14.29 -3.56 6.63
N ALA A 32 -15.53 -3.09 6.54
CA ALA A 32 -16.33 -2.66 7.71
C ALA A 32 -16.56 -3.79 8.70
N THR A 33 -16.91 -5.00 8.21
CA THR A 33 -17.19 -6.18 9.06
C THR A 33 -15.96 -6.61 9.87
N TYR A 34 -14.78 -6.58 9.26
CA TYR A 34 -13.54 -7.05 9.87
C TYR A 34 -12.73 -5.93 10.57
N GLY A 35 -13.09 -4.66 10.37
CA GLY A 35 -12.34 -3.52 10.87
C GLY A 35 -11.05 -3.26 10.10
N MET A 36 -11.06 -3.51 8.78
CA MET A 36 -9.96 -3.27 7.85
C MET A 36 -10.14 -1.94 7.11
N ASN A 37 -9.10 -1.49 6.39
CA ASN A 37 -9.20 -0.44 5.37
C ASN A 37 -9.57 -1.07 4.02
N ALA A 38 -10.10 -0.27 3.08
CA ALA A 38 -10.41 -0.72 1.73
C ALA A 38 -9.52 -0.01 0.70
N CYS A 39 -8.86 -0.77 -0.19
CA CYS A 39 -8.05 -0.24 -1.28
C CYS A 39 -8.76 -0.53 -2.62
N ILE A 40 -9.26 0.52 -3.27
CA ILE A 40 -10.21 0.47 -4.38
C ILE A 40 -9.73 1.27 -5.61
N PRO A 41 -10.28 1.02 -6.82
CA PRO A 41 -9.94 1.81 -8.01
C PRO A 41 -10.36 3.28 -7.86
N PRO A 42 -9.57 4.24 -8.40
CA PRO A 42 -9.83 5.67 -8.20
C PRO A 42 -11.16 6.15 -8.79
N CYS A 43 -11.69 5.47 -9.80
CA CYS A 43 -12.96 5.84 -10.44
C CYS A 43 -14.19 5.59 -9.55
N TYR A 44 -14.08 4.89 -8.44
CA TYR A 44 -15.19 4.56 -7.52
C TYR A 44 -15.04 5.22 -6.14
N VAL A 45 -14.01 6.05 -5.92
CA VAL A 45 -13.73 6.63 -4.59
C VAL A 45 -14.90 7.48 -4.09
N ARG A 46 -15.52 8.28 -4.96
CA ARG A 46 -16.65 9.17 -4.59
C ARG A 46 -17.84 8.36 -4.09
N GLU A 47 -18.23 7.34 -4.85
CA GLU A 47 -19.33 6.46 -4.48
C GLU A 47 -19.02 5.69 -3.20
N ALA A 48 -17.80 5.19 -3.07
CA ALA A 48 -17.34 4.45 -1.88
C ALA A 48 -17.36 5.32 -0.61
N ALA A 49 -16.95 6.59 -0.69
CA ALA A 49 -16.97 7.54 0.42
C ALA A 49 -18.41 7.85 0.90
N GLU A 50 -19.38 7.83 -0.02
CA GLU A 50 -20.79 7.98 0.33
C GLU A 50 -21.40 6.71 0.92
N MET A 51 -20.96 5.52 0.46
CA MET A 51 -21.48 4.21 0.90
C MET A 51 -20.98 3.79 2.27
N ALA A 52 -19.71 4.02 2.57
CA ALA A 52 -19.04 3.53 3.78
C ALA A 52 -18.15 4.60 4.42
N PRO A 53 -18.71 5.69 4.96
CA PRO A 53 -17.94 6.82 5.49
C PRO A 53 -17.11 6.46 6.74
N GLU A 54 -17.31 5.28 7.34
CA GLU A 54 -16.53 4.76 8.47
C GLU A 54 -15.31 3.94 8.05
N VAL A 55 -15.21 3.56 6.76
CA VAL A 55 -14.09 2.76 6.24
C VAL A 55 -13.01 3.68 5.70
N THR A 56 -11.77 3.53 6.16
CA THR A 56 -10.63 4.24 5.59
C THR A 56 -10.42 3.83 4.13
N LEU A 57 -10.56 4.80 3.22
CA LEU A 57 -10.44 4.57 1.78
C LEU A 57 -9.03 4.85 1.30
N VAL A 58 -8.40 3.82 0.77
CA VAL A 58 -7.12 3.88 0.08
C VAL A 58 -7.37 3.76 -1.43
N THR A 59 -6.67 4.54 -2.23
CA THR A 59 -6.73 4.38 -3.68
C THR A 59 -5.35 4.46 -4.32
N VAL A 60 -5.28 4.29 -5.65
CA VAL A 60 -4.03 4.18 -6.39
C VAL A 60 -3.89 5.26 -7.45
N CYS A 61 -2.65 5.65 -7.75
CA CYS A 61 -2.30 6.65 -8.75
C CYS A 61 -1.16 6.17 -9.64
N GLY A 62 -1.24 6.39 -10.95
CA GLY A 62 -0.26 5.88 -11.91
C GLY A 62 -0.17 4.35 -11.98
N PHE A 63 -1.19 3.66 -11.50
CA PHE A 63 -1.23 2.22 -11.29
C PHE A 63 -1.68 1.44 -12.55
N PRO A 64 -1.15 0.21 -12.81
CA PRO A 64 -0.10 -0.43 -12.01
C PRO A 64 1.32 -0.15 -12.48
N HIS A 65 1.55 0.52 -13.61
CA HIS A 65 2.84 0.54 -14.30
C HIS A 65 3.77 1.73 -13.93
N GLY A 66 3.27 2.75 -13.25
CA GLY A 66 4.06 3.92 -12.88
C GLY A 66 4.46 4.84 -14.03
N GLN A 67 3.99 4.59 -15.27
CA GLN A 67 4.45 5.27 -16.49
C GLN A 67 3.56 6.44 -16.93
N ALA A 68 2.60 6.86 -16.11
CA ALA A 68 1.86 8.09 -16.36
C ALA A 68 2.79 9.31 -16.21
N ALA A 69 2.50 10.39 -16.94
CA ALA A 69 3.24 11.65 -16.81
C ALA A 69 3.10 12.18 -15.36
N PRO A 70 4.12 12.88 -14.81
CA PRO A 70 4.09 13.42 -13.44
C PRO A 70 2.83 14.27 -13.16
N GLU A 71 2.44 15.13 -14.10
CA GLU A 71 1.23 15.97 -14.00
C GLU A 71 -0.05 15.14 -13.92
N THR A 72 -0.09 13.97 -14.57
CA THR A 72 -1.23 13.06 -14.53
C THR A 72 -1.33 12.38 -13.17
N LYS A 73 -0.19 12.00 -12.56
CA LYS A 73 -0.16 11.43 -11.22
C LYS A 73 -0.54 12.47 -10.17
N GLU A 74 0.02 13.68 -10.25
CA GLU A 74 -0.32 14.82 -9.41
C GLU A 74 -1.84 15.10 -9.44
N PHE A 75 -2.41 15.28 -10.63
CA PHE A 75 -3.85 15.49 -10.80
C PHE A 75 -4.68 14.29 -10.30
N GLY A 76 -4.23 13.07 -10.56
CA GLY A 76 -4.91 11.84 -10.11
C GLY A 76 -4.99 11.75 -8.59
N ALA A 77 -3.90 12.06 -7.91
CA ALA A 77 -3.86 12.09 -6.44
C ALA A 77 -4.79 13.17 -5.87
N GLU A 78 -4.72 14.41 -6.42
CA GLU A 78 -5.59 15.52 -6.02
C GLU A 78 -7.07 15.19 -6.24
N SER A 79 -7.43 14.60 -7.39
CA SER A 79 -8.80 14.20 -7.69
C SER A 79 -9.29 13.13 -6.73
N ALA A 80 -8.48 12.11 -6.46
CA ALA A 80 -8.83 11.03 -5.53
C ALA A 80 -9.10 11.55 -4.11
N TRP A 81 -8.23 12.44 -3.61
CA TRP A 81 -8.44 13.10 -2.33
C TRP A 81 -9.74 13.93 -2.31
N LYS A 82 -10.01 14.74 -3.34
CA LYS A 82 -11.24 15.53 -3.44
C LYS A 82 -12.50 14.67 -3.51
N ASP A 83 -12.39 13.47 -4.04
CA ASP A 83 -13.47 12.48 -4.10
C ASP A 83 -13.67 11.70 -2.80
N GLY A 84 -12.75 11.85 -1.81
CA GLY A 84 -12.89 11.30 -0.47
C GLY A 84 -11.89 10.19 -0.11
N ALA A 85 -10.80 10.02 -0.87
CA ALA A 85 -9.74 9.10 -0.47
C ALA A 85 -9.01 9.63 0.78
N ASP A 86 -8.81 8.77 1.77
CA ASP A 86 -8.06 9.04 3.00
C ASP A 86 -6.56 8.83 2.80
N GLU A 87 -6.14 7.97 1.87
CA GLU A 87 -4.75 7.66 1.56
C GLU A 87 -4.58 7.38 0.06
N VAL A 88 -3.40 7.69 -0.50
CA VAL A 88 -3.09 7.49 -1.93
C VAL A 88 -1.80 6.68 -2.08
N ASP A 89 -1.86 5.56 -2.82
CA ASP A 89 -0.70 4.74 -3.18
C ASP A 89 -0.25 5.08 -4.61
N VAL A 90 0.89 5.76 -4.81
CA VAL A 90 1.43 6.13 -6.13
C VAL A 90 2.50 5.14 -6.59
N VAL A 91 2.45 4.70 -7.84
CA VAL A 91 3.52 3.86 -8.41
C VAL A 91 4.64 4.76 -8.97
N VAL A 92 5.87 4.56 -8.50
CA VAL A 92 7.05 5.25 -9.03
C VAL A 92 7.31 4.88 -10.51
N ASN A 93 7.95 5.76 -11.27
CA ASN A 93 8.37 5.40 -12.63
C ASN A 93 9.60 4.49 -12.60
N ILE A 94 9.36 3.18 -12.58
CA ILE A 94 10.39 2.15 -12.46
C ILE A 94 11.41 2.22 -13.61
N GLY A 95 10.96 2.58 -14.82
CA GLY A 95 11.84 2.72 -15.97
C GLY A 95 12.89 3.84 -15.80
N ARG A 96 12.47 4.99 -15.27
CA ARG A 96 13.37 6.10 -14.94
C ARG A 96 14.31 5.75 -13.79
N LEU A 97 13.77 5.12 -12.74
CA LEU A 97 14.57 4.65 -11.59
C LEU A 97 15.71 3.73 -12.05
N ARG A 98 15.41 2.73 -12.88
CA ARG A 98 16.42 1.82 -13.45
C ARG A 98 17.38 2.48 -14.42
N ALA A 99 17.01 3.62 -14.97
CA ALA A 99 17.90 4.44 -15.82
C ALA A 99 18.80 5.39 -15.00
N GLY A 100 18.60 5.47 -13.67
CA GLY A 100 19.32 6.40 -12.80
C GLY A 100 18.88 7.86 -12.98
N ASP A 101 17.64 8.09 -13.42
CA ASP A 101 17.04 9.42 -13.59
C ASP A 101 16.39 9.88 -12.28
N ASP A 102 17.20 9.95 -11.22
CA ASP A 102 16.77 10.19 -9.84
C ASP A 102 16.12 11.58 -9.67
N GLU A 103 16.62 12.60 -10.41
CA GLU A 103 16.05 13.95 -10.39
C GLU A 103 14.59 13.95 -10.86
N ALA A 104 14.28 13.21 -11.93
CA ALA A 104 12.93 13.12 -12.44
C ALA A 104 11.98 12.34 -11.50
N ILE A 105 12.50 11.34 -10.76
CA ILE A 105 11.74 10.62 -9.75
C ILE A 105 11.48 11.53 -8.53
N ALA A 106 12.49 12.27 -8.07
CA ALA A 106 12.34 13.21 -6.96
C ALA A 106 11.29 14.28 -7.27
N ASP A 107 11.32 14.89 -8.47
CA ASP A 107 10.31 15.87 -8.92
C ASP A 107 8.89 15.25 -8.97
N GLU A 108 8.76 14.05 -9.55
CA GLU A 108 7.48 13.35 -9.64
C GLU A 108 6.88 13.09 -8.24
N LEU A 109 7.66 12.52 -7.33
CA LEU A 109 7.18 12.17 -5.99
C LEU A 109 6.86 13.42 -5.16
N ALA A 110 7.73 14.44 -5.19
CA ALA A 110 7.50 15.70 -4.48
C ALA A 110 6.20 16.39 -4.93
N ARG A 111 5.88 16.37 -6.25
CA ARG A 111 4.62 16.90 -6.79
C ARG A 111 3.41 16.16 -6.26
N VAL A 112 3.45 14.83 -6.28
CA VAL A 112 2.31 14.01 -5.81
C VAL A 112 2.09 14.19 -4.32
N VAL A 113 3.16 14.19 -3.51
CA VAL A 113 3.06 14.39 -2.05
C VAL A 113 2.53 15.78 -1.73
N ALA A 114 3.00 16.82 -2.43
CA ALA A 114 2.54 18.19 -2.21
C ALA A 114 1.09 18.46 -2.67
N ALA A 115 0.54 17.64 -3.56
CA ALA A 115 -0.80 17.81 -4.12
C ALA A 115 -1.92 17.46 -3.13
N VAL A 116 -1.65 16.70 -2.08
CA VAL A 116 -2.67 16.18 -1.16
C VAL A 116 -2.26 16.32 0.30
N PRO A 117 -3.21 16.59 1.22
CA PRO A 117 -2.94 16.65 2.66
C PRO A 117 -3.06 15.28 3.36
N VAL A 118 -3.26 14.20 2.61
CA VAL A 118 -3.44 12.85 3.12
C VAL A 118 -2.16 12.02 2.92
N PRO A 119 -1.95 10.93 3.68
CA PRO A 119 -0.78 10.08 3.52
C PRO A 119 -0.60 9.57 2.08
N VAL A 120 0.60 9.72 1.55
CA VAL A 120 1.00 9.14 0.26
C VAL A 120 1.93 7.96 0.52
N LYS A 121 1.66 6.81 -0.13
CA LYS A 121 2.54 5.65 -0.11
C LYS A 121 3.16 5.46 -1.49
N VAL A 122 4.47 5.28 -1.55
CA VAL A 122 5.20 5.09 -2.81
C VAL A 122 5.38 3.59 -3.09
N ILE A 123 4.76 3.09 -4.16
CA ILE A 123 4.92 1.71 -4.61
C ILE A 123 6.20 1.64 -5.44
N VAL A 124 7.21 0.99 -4.90
CA VAL A 124 8.54 0.88 -5.52
C VAL A 124 8.66 -0.28 -6.50
N GLU A 125 7.74 -1.26 -6.45
CA GLU A 125 7.75 -2.51 -7.24
C GLU A 125 9.07 -3.28 -7.04
N ALA A 126 9.40 -3.56 -5.78
CA ALA A 126 10.64 -4.18 -5.35
C ALA A 126 11.07 -5.42 -6.16
N PRO A 127 10.14 -6.33 -6.60
CA PRO A 127 10.53 -7.49 -7.40
C PRO A 127 11.22 -7.17 -8.75
N LEU A 128 11.14 -5.93 -9.23
CA LEU A 128 11.77 -5.49 -10.48
C LEU A 128 13.11 -4.79 -10.25
N LEU A 129 13.52 -4.58 -9.01
CA LEU A 129 14.66 -3.76 -8.63
C LEU A 129 15.82 -4.62 -8.08
N SER A 130 17.04 -4.19 -8.32
CA SER A 130 18.18 -4.61 -7.52
C SER A 130 18.13 -3.97 -6.15
N ILE A 131 18.86 -4.52 -5.17
CA ILE A 131 18.95 -3.94 -3.81
C ILE A 131 19.40 -2.47 -3.85
N GLY A 132 20.31 -2.11 -4.75
CA GLY A 132 20.76 -0.72 -4.90
C GLY A 132 19.65 0.19 -5.38
N GLU A 133 18.90 -0.21 -6.42
CA GLU A 133 17.74 0.55 -6.92
C GLU A 133 16.61 0.63 -5.89
N LEU A 134 16.39 -0.44 -5.11
CA LEU A 134 15.40 -0.44 -4.02
C LEU A 134 15.75 0.59 -2.95
N ARG A 135 17.00 0.66 -2.51
CA ARG A 135 17.48 1.67 -1.55
C ARG A 135 17.31 3.08 -2.09
N THR A 136 17.72 3.32 -3.33
CA THR A 136 17.52 4.63 -3.99
C THR A 136 16.05 5.02 -4.05
N ALA A 137 15.14 4.08 -4.38
CA ALA A 137 13.71 4.34 -4.42
C ALA A 137 13.15 4.73 -3.04
N CYS A 138 13.61 4.07 -1.97
CA CYS A 138 13.21 4.40 -0.60
C CYS A 138 13.76 5.76 -0.15
N GLU A 139 15.02 6.08 -0.46
CA GLU A 139 15.62 7.39 -0.19
C GLU A 139 14.84 8.51 -0.87
N LEU A 140 14.54 8.37 -2.17
CA LEU A 140 13.76 9.36 -2.92
C LEU A 140 12.33 9.52 -2.39
N ALA A 141 11.71 8.44 -1.91
CA ALA A 141 10.39 8.51 -1.29
C ALA A 141 10.42 9.24 0.06
N ASP A 142 11.43 9.00 0.89
CA ASP A 142 11.64 9.69 2.18
C ASP A 142 11.92 11.17 1.95
N ASP A 143 12.85 11.52 1.05
CA ASP A 143 13.18 12.90 0.69
C ASP A 143 11.97 13.68 0.15
N ALA A 144 11.06 13.01 -0.57
CA ALA A 144 9.82 13.61 -1.04
C ALA A 144 8.76 13.80 0.07
N GLY A 145 8.97 13.24 1.27
CA GLY A 145 8.05 13.31 2.39
C GLY A 145 6.88 12.31 2.27
N ALA A 146 7.06 11.18 1.60
CA ALA A 146 6.07 10.11 1.59
C ALA A 146 5.85 9.55 3.00
N ALA A 147 4.62 9.12 3.30
CA ALA A 147 4.29 8.52 4.60
C ALA A 147 4.71 7.05 4.70
N TYR A 148 4.76 6.35 3.56
CA TYR A 148 5.12 4.94 3.46
C TYR A 148 5.83 4.64 2.15
N VAL A 149 6.60 3.55 2.16
CA VAL A 149 6.96 2.80 0.95
C VAL A 149 6.15 1.51 0.87
N LYS A 150 5.74 1.10 -0.34
CA LYS A 150 4.96 -0.12 -0.58
C LYS A 150 5.72 -1.04 -1.53
N THR A 151 5.75 -2.34 -1.22
CA THR A 151 6.61 -3.31 -1.92
C THR A 151 6.22 -3.50 -3.38
N ALA A 152 4.95 -3.84 -3.67
CA ALA A 152 4.54 -4.23 -5.02
C ALA A 152 3.08 -3.87 -5.32
N THR A 153 2.77 -3.81 -6.63
CA THR A 153 1.38 -3.62 -7.11
C THR A 153 0.54 -4.88 -7.02
N GLY A 154 1.17 -6.06 -7.11
CA GLY A 154 0.49 -7.35 -7.30
C GLY A 154 0.10 -7.65 -8.76
N PHE A 155 0.43 -6.77 -9.71
CA PHE A 155 0.13 -6.89 -11.15
C PHE A 155 1.38 -7.08 -12.00
N SER A 156 2.52 -7.33 -11.38
CA SER A 156 3.80 -7.61 -12.00
C SER A 156 4.32 -8.98 -11.58
N VAL A 157 5.59 -9.26 -11.82
CA VAL A 157 6.24 -10.49 -11.35
C VAL A 157 6.55 -10.40 -9.86
N GLY A 158 6.43 -11.50 -9.14
CA GLY A 158 6.79 -11.55 -7.72
C GLY A 158 5.76 -10.88 -6.79
N GLY A 159 6.21 -10.57 -5.58
CA GLY A 159 5.42 -9.97 -4.50
C GLY A 159 6.34 -9.55 -3.34
N ALA A 160 5.76 -9.29 -2.16
CA ALA A 160 6.52 -8.93 -0.97
C ALA A 160 7.43 -10.07 -0.52
N THR A 161 8.67 -9.74 -0.17
CA THR A 161 9.61 -10.64 0.51
C THR A 161 10.04 -10.06 1.86
N VAL A 162 10.38 -10.94 2.79
CA VAL A 162 10.92 -10.55 4.10
C VAL A 162 12.20 -9.71 3.95
N GLU A 163 13.04 -10.06 2.97
CA GLU A 163 14.28 -9.34 2.68
C GLU A 163 14.02 -7.90 2.21
N ASP A 164 13.12 -7.73 1.23
CA ASP A 164 12.78 -6.40 0.71
C ASP A 164 12.15 -5.52 1.80
N VAL A 165 11.20 -6.08 2.58
CA VAL A 165 10.55 -5.37 3.69
C VAL A 165 11.59 -4.92 4.72
N GLY A 166 12.54 -5.79 5.09
CA GLY A 166 13.61 -5.43 6.04
C GLY A 166 14.49 -4.28 5.54
N ILE A 167 14.82 -4.26 4.24
CA ILE A 167 15.57 -3.15 3.64
C ILE A 167 14.76 -1.86 3.64
N MET A 168 13.49 -1.92 3.22
CA MET A 168 12.60 -0.76 3.12
C MET A 168 12.31 -0.13 4.47
N ALA A 169 12.19 -0.95 5.53
CA ALA A 169 11.95 -0.50 6.90
C ALA A 169 13.12 0.31 7.52
N GLU A 170 14.31 0.28 6.90
CA GLU A 170 15.43 1.16 7.28
C GLU A 170 15.16 2.65 6.96
N TYR A 171 14.18 2.95 6.07
CA TYR A 171 13.90 4.29 5.54
C TYR A 171 12.57 4.86 6.00
N LEU A 172 11.48 4.14 5.75
CA LEU A 172 10.10 4.59 6.00
C LEU A 172 9.24 3.43 6.55
N PRO A 173 8.08 3.71 7.16
CA PRO A 173 7.05 2.72 7.40
C PRO A 173 6.72 1.95 6.11
N VAL A 174 6.53 0.62 6.20
CA VAL A 174 6.37 -0.24 5.04
C VAL A 174 4.95 -0.80 4.95
N LYS A 175 4.35 -0.70 3.76
CA LYS A 175 3.19 -1.51 3.37
C LYS A 175 3.67 -2.70 2.54
N ALA A 176 3.58 -3.90 3.09
CA ALA A 176 3.87 -5.13 2.36
C ALA A 176 2.65 -5.56 1.54
N SER A 177 2.81 -5.77 0.24
CA SER A 177 1.75 -6.19 -0.68
C SER A 177 2.28 -7.04 -1.84
N GLY A 178 1.40 -7.87 -2.38
CA GLY A 178 1.72 -8.84 -3.43
C GLY A 178 1.99 -10.24 -2.86
N GLY A 179 1.07 -11.18 -3.13
CA GLY A 179 1.23 -12.59 -2.76
C GLY A 179 0.95 -12.94 -1.29
N ILE A 180 0.44 -12.02 -0.48
CA ILE A 180 0.12 -12.25 0.93
C ILE A 180 -1.34 -12.72 1.05
N GLY A 181 -1.57 -13.98 1.43
CA GLY A 181 -2.90 -14.59 1.46
C GLY A 181 -3.21 -15.39 2.73
N SER A 182 -2.40 -15.27 3.78
CA SER A 182 -2.64 -15.97 5.06
C SER A 182 -2.10 -15.17 6.24
N PHE A 183 -2.61 -15.45 7.44
CA PHE A 183 -2.11 -14.85 8.68
C PHE A 183 -0.60 -15.07 8.85
N GLY A 184 -0.10 -16.29 8.62
CA GLY A 184 1.33 -16.59 8.76
C GLY A 184 2.21 -15.79 7.79
N ALA A 185 1.74 -15.58 6.53
CA ALA A 185 2.45 -14.74 5.58
C ALA A 185 2.43 -13.26 6.01
N ALA A 186 1.27 -12.76 6.48
CA ALA A 186 1.16 -11.40 6.99
C ALA A 186 2.03 -11.17 8.23
N LEU A 187 2.04 -12.12 9.18
CA LEU A 187 2.87 -12.06 10.37
C LEU A 187 4.37 -12.00 10.01
N ALA A 188 4.82 -12.80 9.04
CA ALA A 188 6.20 -12.76 8.60
C ALA A 188 6.62 -11.39 8.02
N MET A 189 5.71 -10.69 7.34
CA MET A 189 5.97 -9.32 6.86
C MET A 189 6.02 -8.33 8.02
N LEU A 190 5.12 -8.44 9.01
CA LEU A 190 5.15 -7.60 10.21
C LEU A 190 6.43 -7.82 11.03
N GLU A 191 6.87 -9.06 11.19
CA GLU A 191 8.15 -9.41 11.85
C GLU A 191 9.36 -8.83 11.11
N ALA A 192 9.27 -8.68 9.79
CA ALA A 192 10.30 -8.05 8.97
C ALA A 192 10.31 -6.52 9.04
N GLY A 193 9.33 -5.91 9.73
CA GLY A 193 9.23 -4.47 9.89
C GLY A 193 8.12 -3.79 9.08
N ALA A 194 7.18 -4.55 8.49
CA ALA A 194 6.01 -3.93 7.87
C ALA A 194 5.03 -3.38 8.91
N ASP A 195 4.43 -2.22 8.61
CA ASP A 195 3.36 -1.61 9.41
C ASP A 195 1.96 -1.93 8.88
N ARG A 196 1.86 -2.16 7.57
CA ARG A 196 0.61 -2.40 6.83
C ARG A 196 0.74 -3.60 5.91
N ILE A 197 -0.38 -4.25 5.65
CA ILE A 197 -0.49 -5.38 4.71
C ILE A 197 -1.53 -5.01 3.65
N GLY A 198 -1.17 -5.11 2.38
CA GLY A 198 -2.10 -5.00 1.27
C GLY A 198 -2.42 -6.38 0.69
N ALA A 199 -3.69 -6.80 0.75
CA ALA A 199 -4.09 -8.13 0.30
C ALA A 199 -5.54 -8.17 -0.21
N SER A 200 -5.80 -8.97 -1.24
CA SER A 200 -7.16 -9.25 -1.71
C SER A 200 -7.90 -10.27 -0.84
N ALA A 201 -7.18 -11.06 -0.05
CA ALA A 201 -7.72 -12.06 0.88
C ALA A 201 -7.65 -11.55 2.34
N GLY A 202 -7.99 -10.29 2.58
CA GLY A 202 -7.91 -9.67 3.90
C GLY A 202 -8.76 -10.39 4.94
N ASP A 203 -9.96 -10.80 4.59
CA ASP A 203 -10.87 -11.60 5.40
C ASP A 203 -10.24 -12.93 5.86
N ALA A 204 -9.69 -13.70 4.92
CA ALA A 204 -9.03 -14.97 5.22
C ALA A 204 -7.78 -14.79 6.11
N ILE A 205 -7.05 -13.67 5.94
CA ILE A 205 -5.91 -13.33 6.79
C ILE A 205 -6.38 -13.06 8.23
N VAL A 206 -7.46 -12.28 8.42
CA VAL A 206 -8.00 -11.94 9.75
C VAL A 206 -8.70 -13.15 10.40
N ASP A 207 -9.36 -14.00 9.61
CA ASP A 207 -9.95 -15.26 10.12
C ASP A 207 -8.90 -16.25 10.61
N GLY A 208 -7.71 -16.21 10.00
CA GLY A 208 -6.56 -17.00 10.44
C GLY A 208 -5.80 -16.43 11.64
N PHE A 209 -6.26 -15.33 12.26
CA PHE A 209 -5.56 -14.68 13.37
C PHE A 209 -5.33 -15.64 14.54
N ASP A 210 -4.06 -15.77 14.93
CA ASP A 210 -3.60 -16.59 16.05
C ASP A 210 -2.84 -15.72 17.07
N ALA A 211 -3.52 -15.41 18.19
CA ALA A 211 -2.97 -14.58 19.25
C ALA A 211 -1.72 -15.21 19.91
N ASP A 212 -1.68 -16.56 20.00
CA ASP A 212 -0.55 -17.27 20.59
C ASP A 212 0.67 -17.24 19.66
N ALA A 213 0.46 -17.35 18.35
CA ALA A 213 1.53 -17.21 17.37
C ALA A 213 2.08 -15.77 17.40
N LEU A 214 1.20 -14.76 17.41
CA LEU A 214 1.60 -13.36 17.52
C LEU A 214 2.39 -13.07 18.81
N ALA A 215 1.94 -13.58 19.95
CA ALA A 215 2.63 -13.37 21.23
C ALA A 215 4.03 -14.01 21.30
N ARG A 216 4.27 -15.05 20.50
CA ARG A 216 5.60 -15.70 20.38
C ARG A 216 6.50 -15.00 19.40
N SER A 217 5.98 -14.11 18.59
CA SER A 217 6.76 -13.38 17.57
C SER A 217 7.48 -12.18 18.18
N PRO A 218 8.62 -11.77 17.61
CA PRO A 218 9.32 -10.54 18.01
C PRO A 218 8.41 -9.30 17.93
N PHE A 219 7.55 -9.26 16.93
CA PHE A 219 6.59 -8.18 16.72
C PHE A 219 5.55 -8.05 17.85
N GLY A 220 5.17 -9.16 18.50
CA GLY A 220 4.25 -9.16 19.64
C GLY A 220 4.88 -8.67 20.94
N SER A 221 6.21 -8.76 21.08
CA SER A 221 6.94 -8.36 22.29
C SER A 221 7.23 -6.86 22.39
N GLU A 222 7.11 -6.10 21.30
CA GLU A 222 7.36 -4.64 21.26
C GLU A 222 6.09 -3.81 21.51
N ALA A 223 4.94 -4.44 21.72
CA ALA A 223 3.64 -3.79 21.87
C ALA A 223 3.22 -3.55 23.36
N GLU A 224 4.17 -3.65 24.30
CA GLU A 224 4.02 -3.23 25.70
C GLU A 224 4.73 -1.87 25.89
#